data_1d75c045fcabfca1011410da188c9340
#
_entry.id   1d75c045fcabfca1011410da188c9340
#
_cell.length_a   1.000
_cell.length_b   1.000
_cell.length_c   1.000
_cell.angle_alpha   90.00
_cell.angle_beta   90.00
_cell.angle_gamma   90.00
#
_symmetry.space_group_name_H-M   'P 1'
#
loop_
_entity.id
_entity.type
_entity.pdbx_description
1 polymer ?
#
loop_
_entity_poly.entity_id
_entity_poly.type
_entity_poly.pdbx_seq_one_letter_code
_entity_poly.pdbx_strand_id
1 'polypeptide(L)' 'MSIEVRNISKNFNAFRALDNINLDIRSGELVALLGPSGCGKTTLLRIIAGLETPDTGSIQFH' A
#
# COMPACT_ATOMS: atom_id res chain seq x y z
N MET A 1 -14.64 7.27 5.00
CA MET A 1 -13.22 7.07 5.27
C MET A 1 -12.46 6.91 3.96
N SER A 2 -11.33 7.55 3.84
CA SER A 2 -10.48 7.38 2.67
C SER A 2 -9.02 7.31 3.12
N ILE A 3 -8.19 6.73 2.27
CA ILE A 3 -6.77 6.55 2.54
C ILE A 3 -6.01 7.13 1.35
N GLU A 4 -5.09 8.04 1.64
CA GLU A 4 -4.21 8.60 0.61
C GLU A 4 -2.85 7.95 0.70
N VAL A 5 -2.42 7.34 -0.39
CA VAL A 5 -1.10 6.71 -0.52
C VAL A 5 -0.26 7.59 -1.43
N ARG A 6 0.89 8.05 -0.94
CA ARG A 6 1.74 8.98 -1.69
C ARG A 6 3.19 8.50 -1.68
N ASN A 7 3.71 8.27 -2.87
CA ASN A 7 5.13 7.95 -3.11
C ASN A 7 5.62 6.76 -2.29
N ILE A 8 4.77 5.76 -2.12
CA ILE A 8 5.13 4.59 -1.33
C ILE A 8 6.04 3.68 -2.13
N SER A 9 7.19 3.38 -1.57
CA SER A 9 8.14 2.41 -2.12
C SER A 9 8.54 1.44 -1.03
N LYS A 10 8.67 0.18 -1.39
CA LYS A 10 9.08 -0.86 -0.45
C LYS A 10 9.93 -1.89 -1.16
N ASN A 11 11.12 -2.15 -0.61
CA ASN A 11 12.04 -3.15 -1.10
C ASN A 11 12.21 -4.27 -0.08
N PHE A 12 12.31 -5.49 -0.57
CA PHE A 12 12.68 -6.65 0.22
C PHE A 12 13.95 -7.23 -0.40
N ASN A 13 15.11 -6.96 0.22
CA ASN A 13 16.39 -7.34 -0.31
C ASN A 13 16.57 -6.81 -1.76
N ALA A 14 16.70 -7.71 -2.74
CA ALA A 14 16.84 -7.31 -4.14
C ALA A 14 15.52 -7.11 -4.88
N PHE A 15 14.39 -7.34 -4.18
CA PHE A 15 13.07 -7.27 -4.80
C PHE A 15 12.35 -5.99 -4.39
N ARG A 16 11.91 -5.22 -5.40
CA ARG A 16 11.10 -4.03 -5.15
C ARG A 16 9.62 -4.40 -5.26
N ALA A 17 8.97 -4.49 -4.11
CA ALA A 17 7.55 -4.86 -4.05
C ALA A 17 6.65 -3.69 -4.48
N LEU A 18 7.01 -2.46 -4.10
CA LEU A 18 6.26 -1.25 -4.45
C LEU A 18 7.23 -0.20 -4.94
N ASP A 19 6.84 0.54 -5.97
CA ASP A 19 7.69 1.55 -6.58
C ASP A 19 6.91 2.83 -6.82
N ASN A 20 7.11 3.79 -5.92
CA ASN A 20 6.51 5.12 -6.04
C ASN A 20 5.01 5.07 -6.27
N ILE A 21 4.32 4.33 -5.43
CA ILE A 21 2.88 4.13 -5.56
C ILE A 21 2.12 5.36 -5.07
N ASN A 22 1.21 5.84 -5.90
CA ASN A 22 0.33 6.95 -5.58
C ASN A 22 -1.09 6.53 -5.90
N LEU A 23 -1.96 6.50 -4.90
CA LEU A 23 -3.36 6.19 -5.14
C LEU A 23 -4.22 6.66 -3.97
N ASP A 24 -5.51 6.82 -4.24
CA ASP A 24 -6.50 7.12 -3.24
C ASP A 24 -7.41 5.91 -3.09
N ILE A 25 -7.61 5.48 -1.86
CA ILE A 25 -8.44 4.34 -1.56
C ILE A 25 -9.64 4.81 -0.76
N ARG A 26 -10.84 4.55 -1.26
CA ARG A 26 -12.07 4.82 -0.52
C ARG A 26 -12.49 3.58 0.23
N SER A 27 -13.37 3.75 1.23
CA SER A 27 -13.73 2.66 2.12
C SER A 27 -14.24 1.41 1.38
N GLY A 28 -14.97 1.57 0.29
CA GLY A 28 -15.44 0.43 -0.49
C GLY A 28 -14.36 -0.23 -1.34
N GLU A 29 -13.31 0.50 -1.67
CA GLU A 29 -12.25 0.00 -2.54
C GLU A 29 -11.26 -0.89 -1.80
N LEU A 30 -11.18 -0.77 -0.48
CA LEU A 30 -10.28 -1.59 0.31
C LEU A 30 -10.62 -3.07 0.17
N VAL A 31 -11.91 -3.38 0.03
CA VAL A 31 -12.38 -4.76 -0.17
C VAL A 31 -11.84 -5.33 -1.47
N ALA A 32 -11.75 -4.51 -2.52
CA ALA A 32 -11.20 -4.95 -3.80
C ALA A 32 -9.71 -5.29 -3.69
N LEU A 33 -8.98 -4.63 -2.80
CA LEU A 33 -7.57 -4.94 -2.57
C LEU A 33 -7.38 -6.26 -1.84
N LEU A 34 -8.42 -6.75 -1.18
CA LEU A 34 -8.38 -8.05 -0.50
C LEU A 34 -8.63 -9.20 -1.45
N GLY A 35 -8.92 -8.91 -2.73
CA GLY A 35 -9.15 -9.94 -3.74
C GLY A 35 -7.88 -10.73 -4.05
N PRO A 36 -7.89 -11.54 -5.13
CA PRO A 36 -6.75 -12.38 -5.47
C PRO A 36 -5.46 -11.59 -5.45
N SER A 37 -4.48 -12.09 -4.71
CA SER A 37 -3.24 -11.38 -4.51
C SER A 37 -2.45 -11.27 -5.82
N GLY A 38 -2.09 -10.05 -6.18
CA GLY A 38 -1.06 -9.80 -7.16
C GLY A 38 0.19 -9.31 -6.44
N CYS A 39 1.27 -9.16 -7.15
CA CYS A 39 2.47 -8.57 -6.59
C CYS A 39 2.17 -7.18 -6.06
N GLY A 40 2.51 -6.92 -4.82
CA GLY A 40 2.37 -5.61 -4.22
C GLY A 40 1.07 -5.37 -3.46
N LYS A 41 -0.04 -6.02 -3.82
CA LYS A 41 -1.30 -5.80 -3.12
C LYS A 41 -1.20 -6.16 -1.64
N THR A 42 -0.68 -7.34 -1.35
CA THR A 42 -0.52 -7.79 0.03
C THR A 42 0.43 -6.89 0.79
N THR A 43 1.53 -6.49 0.15
CA THR A 43 2.50 -5.58 0.77
C THR A 43 1.87 -4.24 1.10
N LEU A 44 1.11 -3.68 0.17
CA LEU A 44 0.44 -2.40 0.38
C LEU A 44 -0.58 -2.49 1.52
N LEU A 45 -1.34 -3.57 1.58
CA LEU A 45 -2.31 -3.78 2.66
C LEU A 45 -1.62 -3.89 4.02
N ARG A 46 -0.47 -4.54 4.08
CA ARG A 46 0.29 -4.66 5.33
C ARG A 46 0.78 -3.29 5.78
N ILE A 47 1.22 -2.45 4.85
CA ILE A 47 1.66 -1.09 5.19
C ILE A 47 0.47 -0.27 5.71
N ILE A 48 -0.68 -0.36 5.05
CA ILE A 48 -1.88 0.36 5.48
C ILE A 48 -2.33 -0.11 6.86
N ALA A 49 -2.23 -1.40 7.13
CA ALA A 49 -2.62 -1.96 8.42
C ALA A 49 -1.60 -1.70 9.54
N GLY A 50 -0.43 -1.15 9.20
CA GLY A 50 0.60 -0.89 10.20
C GLY A 50 1.47 -2.09 10.52
N LEU A 51 1.37 -3.16 9.75
CA LEU A 51 2.18 -4.37 9.96
C LEU A 51 3.53 -4.29 9.27
N GLU A 52 3.69 -3.34 8.37
CA GLU A 52 4.92 -3.15 7.62
C GLU A 52 5.17 -1.66 7.47
N THR A 53 6.43 -1.26 7.40
CA THR A 53 6.80 0.15 7.20
C THR A 53 7.28 0.35 5.77
N PRO A 54 6.82 1.39 5.06
CA PRO A 54 7.37 1.68 3.73
C PRO A 54 8.79 2.21 3.86
N ASP A 55 9.61 2.01 2.83
CA ASP A 55 10.96 2.58 2.79
C ASP A 55 10.88 4.09 2.59
N THR A 56 9.96 4.53 1.74
CA THR A 56 9.69 5.94 1.50
C THR A 56 8.20 6.17 1.33
N GLY A 57 7.80 7.44 1.40
CA GLY A 57 6.43 7.83 1.18
C GLY A 57 5.61 7.96 2.44
N SER A 58 4.33 8.22 2.27
CA SER A 58 3.43 8.44 3.41
C SER A 58 2.04 7.93 3.09
N ILE A 59 1.30 7.63 4.15
CA ILE A 59 -0.10 7.24 4.07
C ILE A 59 -0.88 8.10 5.03
N GLN A 60 -1.98 8.67 4.55
CA GLN A 60 -2.88 9.48 5.38
C GLN A 60 -4.26 8.87 5.40
N PHE A 61 -4.85 8.86 6.57
CA PHE A 61 -6.21 8.34 6.79
C PHE A 61 -7.14 9.52 7.04
N HIS A 62 -8.26 9.50 6.34
CA HIS A 62 -9.27 10.58 6.48
C HIS A 62 -10.60 10.05 6.95
#